data_6ad2e93f66b267fd9b58e3d3a4abd048
#
_entry.id   6ad2e93f66b267fd9b58e3d3a4abd048
#
_cell.length_a   1.000
_cell.length_b   1.000
_cell.length_c   1.000
_cell.angle_alpha   90.00
_cell.angle_beta   90.00
_cell.angle_gamma   90.00
#
_symmetry.space_group_name_H-M   'P 1'
#
loop_
_entity.id
_entity.type
_entity.pdbx_description
1 polymer ?
#
loop_
_entity_poly.entity_id
_entity_poly.type
_entity_poly.pdbx_seq_one_letter_code
_entity_poly.pdbx_strand_id
1 'polypeptide(L)'
;MTTNNIDAELGIYVHIPFCISKCIYCGFYSAAGRPSTEEESSYVNLLVQEIESAKRPGLKVDSIFFGGGTPSMLKAESLIEVLDAIRSFFDVTDDCEITLEANPGAVSEAYLSKLHDAGFNRLSMGCQSFSDDVLKTLGRIHRSKDARESFAAARAAGFDNINLDLMFSVPGADEDVWQDTLDQMLELSPEHISFYSLQIEEETPLYDMYKNGVF
;
A
#
# COMPACT_ATOMS: atom_id res chain seq x y z
N MET A 1 -35.15 -5.87 28.54
CA MET A 1 -34.57 -5.10 27.42
C MET A 1 -33.36 -5.89 26.97
N THR A 2 -33.50 -6.70 25.94
CA THR A 2 -32.40 -7.42 25.32
C THR A 2 -31.56 -6.40 24.59
N THR A 3 -30.40 -6.06 25.15
CA THR A 3 -29.33 -5.40 24.41
C THR A 3 -28.94 -6.35 23.29
N ASN A 4 -29.34 -6.05 22.05
CA ASN A 4 -28.67 -6.63 20.91
C ASN A 4 -27.20 -6.21 21.02
N ASN A 5 -26.35 -7.10 21.52
CA ASN A 5 -24.92 -7.03 21.24
C ASN A 5 -24.81 -7.21 19.71
N ILE A 6 -24.77 -6.12 18.98
CA ILE A 6 -24.15 -6.11 17.68
C ILE A 6 -22.68 -6.28 18.04
N ASP A 7 -22.09 -7.43 17.70
CA ASP A 7 -20.63 -7.57 17.62
C ASP A 7 -20.18 -6.59 16.53
N ALA A 8 -19.94 -5.36 16.94
CA ALA A 8 -19.52 -4.31 16.03
C ALA A 8 -18.02 -4.48 15.79
N GLU A 9 -17.67 -4.75 14.56
CA GLU A 9 -16.30 -4.85 14.08
C GLU A 9 -15.79 -3.47 13.68
N LEU A 10 -14.51 -3.23 13.87
CA LEU A 10 -13.84 -1.96 13.58
C LEU A 10 -12.64 -2.21 12.66
N GLY A 11 -12.62 -1.56 11.51
CA GLY A 11 -11.42 -1.45 10.69
C GLY A 11 -10.58 -0.24 11.12
N ILE A 12 -9.26 -0.40 11.20
CA ILE A 12 -8.32 0.68 11.46
C ILE A 12 -7.53 0.99 10.20
N TYR A 13 -7.56 2.23 9.74
CA TYR A 13 -6.70 2.73 8.67
C TYR A 13 -5.57 3.59 9.25
N VAL A 14 -4.33 3.22 8.96
CA VAL A 14 -3.13 3.97 9.33
C VAL A 14 -2.59 4.66 8.08
N HIS A 15 -2.61 5.98 8.07
CA HIS A 15 -2.12 6.76 6.95
C HIS A 15 -0.63 7.06 7.09
N ILE A 16 0.19 6.68 6.09
CA ILE A 16 1.62 7.00 6.04
C ILE A 16 1.85 7.93 4.83
N PRO A 17 2.09 9.23 5.03
CA PRO A 17 2.07 10.22 3.94
C PRO A 17 3.36 10.33 3.13
N PHE A 18 4.31 9.41 3.26
CA PHE A 18 5.61 9.52 2.61
C PHE A 18 5.69 8.73 1.31
N CYS A 19 6.26 9.35 0.25
CA CYS A 19 6.60 8.69 -1.01
C CYS A 19 8.03 9.04 -1.42
N ILE A 20 8.76 8.14 -2.09
CA ILE A 20 10.07 8.49 -2.68
C ILE A 20 9.88 9.61 -3.71
N SER A 21 8.88 9.43 -4.58
CA SER A 21 8.48 10.37 -5.61
C SER A 21 6.97 10.29 -5.77
N LYS A 22 6.31 11.41 -5.99
CA LYS A 22 4.89 11.45 -6.27
C LYS A 22 4.66 11.13 -7.74
N CYS A 23 3.82 10.12 -8.03
CA CYS A 23 3.45 9.76 -9.40
C CYS A 23 2.63 10.89 -10.03
N ILE A 24 2.75 11.06 -11.35
CA ILE A 24 2.13 12.20 -12.05
C ILE A 24 0.60 12.23 -11.99
N TYR A 25 -0.03 11.10 -11.73
CA TYR A 25 -1.49 10.92 -11.65
C TYR A 25 -2.05 10.93 -10.23
N CYS A 26 -1.19 10.85 -9.22
CA CYS A 26 -1.62 10.54 -7.86
C CYS A 26 -2.19 11.77 -7.15
N GLY A 27 -3.50 11.73 -6.83
CA GLY A 27 -4.21 12.72 -6.02
C GLY A 27 -4.15 12.44 -4.52
N PHE A 28 -3.56 11.32 -4.07
CA PHE A 28 -3.52 10.99 -2.64
C PHE A 28 -2.69 11.98 -1.84
N TYR A 29 -3.10 12.17 -0.59
CA TYR A 29 -2.37 13.02 0.34
C TYR A 29 -1.02 12.37 0.69
N SER A 30 0.04 12.89 0.07
CA SER A 30 1.40 12.39 0.28
C SER A 30 2.44 13.48 -0.01
N ALA A 31 3.56 13.39 0.69
CA ALA A 31 4.73 14.24 0.50
C ALA A 31 5.85 13.43 -0.20
N ALA A 32 6.45 14.05 -1.23
CA ALA A 32 7.63 13.46 -1.89
C ALA A 32 8.87 13.68 -1.04
N GLY A 33 9.72 12.66 -0.95
CA GLY A 33 10.95 12.65 -0.18
C GLY A 33 10.91 11.60 0.93
N ARG A 34 12.08 10.98 1.16
CA ARG A 34 12.25 10.07 2.30
C ARG A 34 12.32 10.89 3.58
N PRO A 35 11.53 10.57 4.63
CA PRO A 35 11.65 11.24 5.90
C PRO A 35 13.05 11.00 6.49
N SER A 36 13.60 12.00 7.16
CA SER A 36 14.78 11.81 8.02
C SER A 36 14.41 10.88 9.19
N THR A 37 15.40 10.36 9.87
CA THR A 37 15.16 9.51 11.06
C THR A 37 14.38 10.27 12.15
N GLU A 38 14.62 11.56 12.28
CA GLU A 38 13.91 12.42 13.24
C GLU A 38 12.45 12.65 12.86
N GLU A 39 12.17 12.94 11.59
CA GLU A 39 10.80 13.09 11.06
C GLU A 39 10.01 11.78 11.18
N GLU A 40 10.63 10.65 10.81
CA GLU A 40 10.01 9.33 10.96
C GLU A 40 9.65 9.04 12.43
N SER A 41 10.61 9.22 13.35
CA SER A 41 10.37 8.98 14.78
C SER A 41 9.30 9.92 15.35
N SER A 42 9.33 11.20 14.96
CA SER A 42 8.31 12.17 15.41
C SER A 42 6.92 11.80 14.90
N TYR A 43 6.81 11.36 13.64
CA TYR A 43 5.55 10.93 13.04
C TYR A 43 4.99 9.69 13.75
N VAL A 44 5.84 8.67 13.97
CA VAL A 44 5.45 7.45 14.69
C VAL A 44 4.97 7.75 16.10
N ASN A 45 5.69 8.59 16.83
CA ASN A 45 5.28 9.03 18.17
C ASN A 45 3.90 9.72 18.18
N LEU A 46 3.60 10.55 17.18
CA LEU A 46 2.29 11.20 17.06
C LEU A 46 1.19 10.18 16.71
N LEU A 47 1.45 9.22 15.82
CA LEU A 47 0.52 8.13 15.54
C LEU A 47 0.20 7.31 16.79
N VAL A 48 1.20 6.95 17.58
CA VAL A 48 1.00 6.21 18.84
C VAL A 48 0.10 6.99 19.80
N GLN A 49 0.31 8.30 19.95
CA GLN A 49 -0.55 9.16 20.78
C GLN A 49 -1.97 9.26 20.24
N GLU A 50 -2.14 9.35 18.91
CA GLU A 50 -3.46 9.35 18.27
C GLU A 50 -4.19 8.02 18.49
N ILE A 51 -3.50 6.88 18.30
CA ILE A 51 -4.02 5.53 18.55
C ILE A 51 -4.51 5.42 20.00
N GLU A 52 -3.72 5.84 20.98
CA GLU A 52 -4.11 5.82 22.39
C GLU A 52 -5.37 6.67 22.63
N SER A 53 -5.44 7.86 22.03
CA SER A 53 -6.58 8.77 22.18
C SER A 53 -7.85 8.28 21.50
N ALA A 54 -7.69 7.48 20.44
CA ALA A 54 -8.78 6.96 19.61
C ALA A 54 -9.39 5.65 20.14
N LYS A 55 -8.85 5.07 21.20
CA LYS A 55 -9.33 3.79 21.76
C LYS A 55 -10.85 3.71 21.93
N ARG A 56 -11.41 2.55 21.62
CA ARG A 56 -12.85 2.27 21.68
C ARG A 56 -13.09 0.96 22.42
N PRO A 57 -13.28 0.99 23.74
CA PRO A 57 -13.53 -0.22 24.55
C PRO A 57 -14.77 -0.97 24.06
N GLY A 58 -14.65 -2.30 23.95
CA GLY A 58 -15.76 -3.18 23.58
C GLY A 58 -16.01 -3.33 22.07
N LEU A 59 -15.19 -2.68 21.21
CA LEU A 59 -15.16 -2.95 19.76
C LEU A 59 -13.97 -3.84 19.45
N LYS A 60 -14.21 -4.86 18.62
CA LYS A 60 -13.17 -5.73 18.11
C LYS A 60 -12.62 -5.19 16.82
N VAL A 61 -11.32 -5.27 16.62
CA VAL A 61 -10.64 -4.89 15.38
C VAL A 61 -10.37 -6.16 14.57
N ASP A 62 -10.99 -6.25 13.39
CA ASP A 62 -10.87 -7.38 12.46
C ASP A 62 -10.00 -7.06 11.25
N SER A 63 -9.69 -5.78 11.04
CA SER A 63 -8.85 -5.35 9.92
C SER A 63 -8.03 -4.11 10.26
N ILE A 64 -6.75 -4.12 9.85
CA ILE A 64 -5.83 -3.00 9.98
C ILE A 64 -5.16 -2.79 8.62
N PHE A 65 -5.25 -1.57 8.09
CA PHE A 65 -4.71 -1.23 6.79
C PHE A 65 -3.70 -0.09 6.89
N PHE A 66 -2.45 -0.37 6.59
CA PHE A 66 -1.39 0.63 6.47
C PHE A 66 -1.31 1.08 5.01
N GLY A 67 -1.73 2.32 4.74
CA GLY A 67 -1.82 2.87 3.39
C GLY A 67 -1.43 4.34 3.30
N GLY A 68 -1.78 4.96 2.17
CA GLY A 68 -1.65 6.40 1.95
C GLY A 68 -0.65 6.80 0.87
N GLY A 69 0.55 7.20 1.24
CA GLY A 69 1.66 7.41 0.31
C GLY A 69 2.34 6.09 -0.02
N THR A 70 3.28 5.68 0.79
CA THR A 70 3.99 4.41 0.67
C THR A 70 4.45 3.96 2.06
N PRO A 71 3.65 3.18 2.79
CA PRO A 71 4.00 2.74 4.15
C PRO A 71 5.35 2.04 4.24
N SER A 72 5.72 1.26 3.22
CA SER A 72 7.02 0.59 3.14
C SER A 72 8.24 1.54 2.99
N MET A 73 8.03 2.85 3.03
CA MET A 73 9.08 3.87 3.16
C MET A 73 9.66 3.94 4.57
N LEU A 74 8.85 3.59 5.58
CA LEU A 74 9.28 3.55 6.96
C LEU A 74 10.12 2.29 7.24
N LYS A 75 10.92 2.33 8.29
CA LYS A 75 11.61 1.15 8.80
C LYS A 75 10.60 0.12 9.29
N ALA A 76 10.94 -1.17 9.20
CA ALA A 76 10.08 -2.22 9.71
C ALA A 76 9.79 -2.02 11.20
N GLU A 77 10.80 -1.62 11.97
CA GLU A 77 10.69 -1.35 13.40
C GLU A 77 9.64 -0.27 13.71
N SER A 78 9.55 0.79 12.89
CA SER A 78 8.57 1.87 13.02
C SER A 78 7.15 1.39 12.76
N LEU A 79 6.93 0.56 11.75
CA LEU A 79 5.62 -0.01 11.45
C LEU A 79 5.17 -1.01 12.53
N ILE A 80 6.12 -1.79 13.06
CA ILE A 80 5.88 -2.73 14.16
C ILE A 80 5.48 -1.95 15.42
N GLU A 81 6.17 -0.85 15.75
CA GLU A 81 5.82 0.00 16.90
C GLU A 81 4.38 0.52 16.81
N VAL A 82 3.94 0.96 15.63
CA VAL A 82 2.55 1.40 15.40
C VAL A 82 1.57 0.24 15.56
N LEU A 83 1.88 -0.94 15.02
CA LEU A 83 1.03 -2.13 15.15
C LEU A 83 0.92 -2.59 16.61
N ASP A 84 2.03 -2.58 17.36
CA ASP A 84 2.05 -2.93 18.77
C ASP A 84 1.24 -1.93 19.62
N ALA A 85 1.28 -0.64 19.27
CA ALA A 85 0.41 0.36 19.89
C ALA A 85 -1.08 0.06 19.63
N ILE A 86 -1.47 -0.29 18.41
CA ILE A 86 -2.85 -0.69 18.10
C ILE A 86 -3.25 -1.90 18.97
N ARG A 87 -2.44 -2.94 19.02
CA ARG A 87 -2.70 -4.14 19.84
C ARG A 87 -2.78 -3.85 21.34
N SER A 88 -2.08 -2.81 21.80
CA SER A 88 -2.09 -2.42 23.21
C SER A 88 -3.36 -1.66 23.63
N PHE A 89 -3.98 -0.94 22.70
CA PHE A 89 -5.12 -0.06 22.99
C PHE A 89 -6.45 -0.54 22.44
N PHE A 90 -6.44 -1.55 21.54
CA PHE A 90 -7.64 -2.11 20.91
C PHE A 90 -7.71 -3.63 21.09
N ASP A 91 -8.92 -4.17 21.06
CA ASP A 91 -9.18 -5.62 21.09
C ASP A 91 -9.07 -6.17 19.64
N VAL A 92 -7.83 -6.49 19.22
CA VAL A 92 -7.54 -7.04 17.90
C VAL A 92 -7.83 -8.53 17.88
N THR A 93 -8.64 -9.00 16.93
CA THR A 93 -8.98 -10.42 16.79
C THR A 93 -7.79 -11.26 16.35
N ASP A 94 -7.79 -12.55 16.68
CA ASP A 94 -6.69 -13.47 16.31
C ASP A 94 -6.59 -13.67 14.78
N ASP A 95 -7.68 -13.50 14.06
CA ASP A 95 -7.79 -13.63 12.59
C ASP A 95 -7.79 -12.27 11.86
N CYS A 96 -7.41 -11.18 12.54
CA CYS A 96 -7.36 -9.84 11.98
C CYS A 96 -6.52 -9.79 10.69
N GLU A 97 -7.09 -9.23 9.62
CA GLU A 97 -6.32 -8.92 8.42
C GLU A 97 -5.46 -7.67 8.64
N ILE A 98 -4.15 -7.81 8.52
CA ILE A 98 -3.19 -6.71 8.68
C ILE A 98 -2.46 -6.48 7.37
N THR A 99 -2.91 -5.46 6.64
CA THR A 99 -2.43 -5.13 5.30
C THR A 99 -1.35 -4.04 5.34
N LEU A 100 -0.30 -4.24 4.54
CA LEU A 100 0.71 -3.23 4.22
C LEU A 100 0.66 -2.88 2.74
N GLU A 101 0.58 -1.59 2.39
CA GLU A 101 0.88 -1.13 1.04
C GLU A 101 2.38 -0.98 0.81
N ALA A 102 2.83 -1.43 -0.36
CA ALA A 102 4.22 -1.31 -0.78
C ALA A 102 4.34 -0.97 -2.27
N ASN A 103 5.47 -0.35 -2.63
CA ASN A 103 5.84 -0.18 -4.03
C ASN A 103 6.90 -1.21 -4.42
N PRO A 104 6.82 -1.80 -5.64
CA PRO A 104 7.88 -2.63 -6.19
C PRO A 104 9.25 -1.95 -6.15
N GLY A 105 10.30 -2.73 -5.87
CA GLY A 105 11.68 -2.23 -5.74
C GLY A 105 11.99 -1.51 -4.43
N ALA A 106 10.99 -1.26 -3.58
CA ALA A 106 11.17 -0.58 -2.29
C ALA A 106 11.31 -1.55 -1.10
N VAL A 107 11.07 -2.84 -1.30
CA VAL A 107 11.06 -3.86 -0.25
C VAL A 107 12.02 -4.99 -0.55
N SER A 108 12.64 -5.53 0.50
CA SER A 108 13.49 -6.74 0.43
C SER A 108 12.84 -7.87 1.21
N GLU A 109 13.25 -9.11 0.92
CA GLU A 109 12.82 -10.30 1.68
C GLU A 109 13.04 -10.10 3.18
N ALA A 110 14.23 -9.67 3.60
CA ALA A 110 14.55 -9.47 5.02
C ALA A 110 13.67 -8.41 5.70
N TYR A 111 13.28 -7.35 4.97
CA TYR A 111 12.36 -6.33 5.46
C TYR A 111 10.95 -6.91 5.63
N LEU A 112 10.47 -7.62 4.62
CA LEU A 112 9.14 -8.24 4.61
C LEU A 112 9.02 -9.37 5.64
N SER A 113 10.08 -10.19 5.83
CA SER A 113 10.10 -11.24 6.87
C SER A 113 9.91 -10.66 8.28
N LYS A 114 10.58 -9.55 8.61
CA LYS A 114 10.37 -8.88 9.90
C LYS A 114 8.91 -8.45 10.11
N LEU A 115 8.27 -7.91 9.07
CA LEU A 115 6.88 -7.48 9.15
C LEU A 115 5.93 -8.67 9.24
N HIS A 116 6.18 -9.72 8.46
CA HIS A 116 5.40 -10.97 8.53
C HIS A 116 5.50 -11.61 9.93
N ASP A 117 6.70 -11.72 10.50
CA ASP A 117 6.93 -12.23 11.85
C ASP A 117 6.22 -11.38 12.93
N ALA A 118 6.05 -10.07 12.69
CA ALA A 118 5.30 -9.17 13.56
C ALA A 118 3.78 -9.29 13.38
N GLY A 119 3.31 -10.04 12.36
CA GLY A 119 1.91 -10.35 12.12
C GLY A 119 1.24 -9.58 10.98
N PHE A 120 1.99 -8.84 10.15
CA PHE A 120 1.45 -8.40 8.86
C PHE A 120 1.19 -9.63 8.00
N ASN A 121 -0.07 -9.84 7.57
CA ASN A 121 -0.47 -11.08 6.89
C ASN A 121 -1.01 -10.84 5.47
N ARG A 122 -1.10 -9.58 5.03
CA ARG A 122 -1.48 -9.21 3.66
C ARG A 122 -0.56 -8.11 3.12
N LEU A 123 -0.11 -8.25 1.87
CA LEU A 123 0.67 -7.25 1.18
C LEU A 123 -0.08 -6.75 -0.06
N SER A 124 -0.19 -5.42 -0.25
CA SER A 124 -0.74 -4.81 -1.46
C SER A 124 0.35 -4.07 -2.20
N MET A 125 0.64 -4.46 -3.45
CA MET A 125 1.71 -3.86 -4.24
C MET A 125 1.19 -3.09 -5.44
N GLY A 126 1.55 -1.80 -5.52
CA GLY A 126 1.22 -0.92 -6.63
C GLY A 126 2.06 -1.20 -7.88
N CYS A 127 1.82 -2.30 -8.58
CA CYS A 127 2.54 -2.67 -9.80
C CYS A 127 2.18 -1.79 -10.98
N GLN A 128 0.91 -1.49 -11.17
CA GLN A 128 0.28 -0.68 -12.20
C GLN A 128 0.35 -1.27 -13.61
N SER A 129 1.47 -1.80 -14.06
CA SER A 129 1.66 -2.47 -15.35
C SER A 129 2.92 -3.34 -15.34
N PHE A 130 3.00 -4.28 -16.25
CA PHE A 130 4.23 -5.02 -16.57
C PHE A 130 4.90 -4.51 -17.87
N SER A 131 4.44 -3.38 -18.43
CA SER A 131 5.11 -2.64 -19.51
C SER A 131 5.92 -1.49 -18.94
N ASP A 132 7.24 -1.49 -19.17
CA ASP A 132 8.12 -0.42 -18.70
C ASP A 132 7.78 0.95 -19.33
N ASP A 133 7.24 0.97 -20.55
CA ASP A 133 6.80 2.20 -21.22
C ASP A 133 5.55 2.79 -20.54
N VAL A 134 4.60 1.94 -20.15
CA VAL A 134 3.41 2.34 -19.39
C VAL A 134 3.83 2.87 -18.02
N LEU A 135 4.72 2.18 -17.31
CA LEU A 135 5.24 2.62 -16.01
C LEU A 135 5.91 3.99 -16.12
N LYS A 136 6.71 4.19 -17.16
CA LYS A 136 7.35 5.48 -17.45
C LYS A 136 6.32 6.59 -17.73
N THR A 137 5.29 6.30 -18.50
CA THR A 137 4.17 7.23 -18.77
C THR A 137 3.46 7.66 -17.51
N LEU A 138 3.28 6.74 -16.56
CA LEU A 138 2.70 6.99 -15.24
C LEU A 138 3.64 7.73 -14.26
N GLY A 139 4.90 7.94 -14.63
CA GLY A 139 5.91 8.52 -13.74
C GLY A 139 6.34 7.57 -12.61
N ARG A 140 6.21 6.26 -12.82
CA ARG A 140 6.68 5.24 -11.86
C ARG A 140 8.19 5.12 -11.93
N ILE A 141 8.81 4.93 -10.76
CA ILE A 141 10.27 4.80 -10.62
C ILE A 141 10.74 3.35 -10.73
N HIS A 142 9.85 2.38 -10.51
CA HIS A 142 10.13 0.96 -10.64
C HIS A 142 9.86 0.47 -12.08
N ARG A 143 10.40 -0.69 -12.40
CA ARG A 143 10.21 -1.41 -13.66
C ARG A 143 9.43 -2.70 -13.46
N SER A 144 8.96 -3.32 -14.52
CA SER A 144 8.28 -4.61 -14.51
C SER A 144 9.09 -5.70 -13.81
N LYS A 145 10.41 -5.70 -14.00
CA LYS A 145 11.33 -6.61 -13.30
C LYS A 145 11.25 -6.44 -11.78
N ASP A 146 11.22 -5.21 -11.29
CA ASP A 146 11.18 -4.91 -9.85
C ASP A 146 9.87 -5.43 -9.22
N ALA A 147 8.75 -5.40 -9.97
CA ALA A 147 7.48 -5.97 -9.53
C ALA A 147 7.58 -7.48 -9.31
N ARG A 148 8.18 -8.20 -10.27
CA ARG A 148 8.38 -9.66 -10.16
C ARG A 148 9.31 -10.03 -9.01
N GLU A 149 10.43 -9.30 -8.86
CA GLU A 149 11.40 -9.53 -7.80
C GLU A 149 10.79 -9.24 -6.42
N SER A 150 10.01 -8.16 -6.29
CA SER A 150 9.32 -7.83 -5.04
C SER A 150 8.24 -8.85 -4.68
N PHE A 151 7.51 -9.36 -5.68
CA PHE A 151 6.53 -10.43 -5.47
C PHE A 151 7.21 -11.73 -4.99
N ALA A 152 8.32 -12.12 -5.63
CA ALA A 152 9.09 -13.30 -5.21
C ALA A 152 9.66 -13.12 -3.79
N ALA A 153 10.16 -11.93 -3.44
CA ALA A 153 10.64 -11.61 -2.11
C ALA A 153 9.51 -11.69 -1.05
N ALA A 154 8.29 -11.26 -1.40
CA ALA A 154 7.14 -11.36 -0.52
C ALA A 154 6.74 -12.82 -0.25
N ARG A 155 6.72 -13.66 -1.28
CA ARG A 155 6.50 -15.11 -1.13
C ARG A 155 7.58 -15.75 -0.27
N ALA A 156 8.85 -15.44 -0.50
CA ALA A 156 9.98 -15.95 0.30
C ALA A 156 9.90 -15.50 1.76
N ALA A 157 9.36 -14.31 2.02
CA ALA A 157 9.12 -13.78 3.36
C ALA A 157 7.92 -14.39 4.09
N GLY A 158 7.13 -15.25 3.43
CA GLY A 158 6.00 -15.96 4.03
C GLY A 158 4.62 -15.38 3.74
N PHE A 159 4.51 -14.30 2.95
CA PHE A 159 3.19 -13.77 2.58
C PHE A 159 2.49 -14.70 1.59
N ASP A 160 1.32 -15.19 1.96
CA ASP A 160 0.42 -16.02 1.16
C ASP A 160 -0.87 -15.30 0.73
N ASN A 161 -1.02 -14.02 1.13
CA ASN A 161 -2.10 -13.13 0.71
C ASN A 161 -1.49 -11.85 0.12
N ILE A 162 -1.30 -11.84 -1.21
CA ILE A 162 -0.69 -10.73 -1.94
C ILE A 162 -1.70 -10.18 -2.95
N ASN A 163 -1.93 -8.87 -2.88
CA ASN A 163 -2.65 -8.12 -3.90
C ASN A 163 -1.69 -7.42 -4.85
N LEU A 164 -1.99 -7.43 -6.13
CA LEU A 164 -1.33 -6.63 -7.15
C LEU A 164 -2.32 -5.62 -7.75
N ASP A 165 -1.96 -4.34 -7.69
CA ASP A 165 -2.73 -3.27 -8.32
C ASP A 165 -2.30 -3.09 -9.77
N LEU A 166 -3.27 -3.01 -10.69
CA LEU A 166 -3.06 -2.71 -12.10
C LEU A 166 -3.88 -1.50 -12.54
N MET A 167 -3.36 -0.77 -13.50
CA MET A 167 -4.02 0.41 -14.06
C MET A 167 -4.20 0.25 -15.57
N PHE A 168 -5.43 0.41 -16.04
CA PHE A 168 -5.77 0.41 -17.47
C PHE A 168 -6.16 1.82 -17.97
N SER A 169 -6.39 1.96 -19.27
CA SER A 169 -6.65 3.25 -19.93
C SER A 169 -5.51 4.26 -19.78
N VAL A 170 -4.27 3.77 -19.74
CA VAL A 170 -3.09 4.64 -19.71
C VAL A 170 -2.77 5.11 -21.13
N PRO A 171 -2.51 6.41 -21.36
CA PRO A 171 -2.13 6.91 -22.69
C PRO A 171 -0.93 6.17 -23.27
N GLY A 172 -1.07 5.70 -24.52
CA GLY A 172 -0.04 4.92 -25.20
C GLY A 172 -0.05 3.41 -24.93
N ALA A 173 -0.94 2.93 -24.06
CA ALA A 173 -1.19 1.50 -23.86
C ALA A 173 -2.40 1.09 -24.69
N ASP A 174 -2.19 0.21 -25.67
CA ASP A 174 -3.26 -0.43 -26.43
C ASP A 174 -3.76 -1.72 -25.76
N GLU A 175 -4.69 -2.40 -26.42
CA GLU A 175 -5.28 -3.63 -25.91
C GLU A 175 -4.26 -4.77 -25.77
N ASP A 176 -3.29 -4.86 -26.69
CA ASP A 176 -2.25 -5.89 -26.67
C ASP A 176 -1.32 -5.70 -25.45
N VAL A 177 -0.92 -4.46 -25.14
CA VAL A 177 -0.12 -4.12 -23.95
C VAL A 177 -0.89 -4.43 -22.67
N TRP A 178 -2.19 -4.17 -22.65
CA TRP A 178 -3.04 -4.50 -21.50
C TRP A 178 -3.15 -6.02 -21.31
N GLN A 179 -3.40 -6.76 -22.41
CA GLN A 179 -3.49 -8.22 -22.37
C GLN A 179 -2.18 -8.86 -21.88
N ASP A 180 -1.04 -8.41 -22.42
CA ASP A 180 0.29 -8.86 -21.97
C ASP A 180 0.52 -8.57 -20.49
N THR A 181 0.08 -7.41 -19.99
CA THR A 181 0.14 -7.08 -18.56
C THR A 181 -0.71 -8.04 -17.71
N LEU A 182 -1.92 -8.38 -18.15
CA LEU A 182 -2.77 -9.35 -17.46
C LEU A 182 -2.17 -10.76 -17.47
N ASP A 183 -1.65 -11.21 -18.61
CA ASP A 183 -1.04 -12.54 -18.72
C ASP A 183 0.16 -12.68 -17.77
N GLN A 184 1.05 -11.67 -17.75
CA GLN A 184 2.19 -11.63 -16.84
C GLN A 184 1.80 -11.60 -15.36
N MET A 185 0.71 -10.90 -15.03
CA MET A 185 0.20 -10.87 -13.67
C MET A 185 -0.40 -12.21 -13.24
N LEU A 186 -1.16 -12.87 -14.14
CA LEU A 186 -1.73 -14.18 -13.88
C LEU A 186 -0.66 -15.27 -13.70
N GLU A 187 0.48 -15.17 -14.39
CA GLU A 187 1.64 -16.05 -14.18
C GLU A 187 2.18 -15.97 -12.74
N LEU A 188 2.11 -14.81 -12.09
CA LEU A 188 2.52 -14.64 -10.69
C LEU A 188 1.54 -15.28 -9.71
N SER A 189 0.29 -15.49 -10.12
CA SER A 189 -0.77 -16.13 -9.32
C SER A 189 -0.97 -15.45 -7.94
N PRO A 190 -1.26 -14.13 -7.89
CA PRO A 190 -1.60 -13.48 -6.64
C PRO A 190 -2.99 -13.92 -6.16
N GLU A 191 -3.26 -13.86 -4.85
CA GLU A 191 -4.57 -14.18 -4.26
C GLU A 191 -5.61 -13.10 -4.55
N HIS A 192 -5.17 -11.86 -4.76
CA HIS A 192 -6.05 -10.74 -5.05
C HIS A 192 -5.47 -9.84 -6.14
N ILE A 193 -6.37 -9.25 -6.92
CA ILE A 193 -6.05 -8.30 -7.98
C ILE A 193 -6.98 -7.11 -7.84
N SER A 194 -6.39 -5.91 -7.79
CA SER A 194 -7.13 -4.66 -7.92
C SER A 194 -6.79 -4.03 -9.27
N PHE A 195 -7.79 -3.69 -10.06
CA PHE A 195 -7.55 -2.95 -11.29
C PHE A 195 -8.54 -1.80 -11.44
N TYR A 196 -8.05 -0.68 -11.91
CA TYR A 196 -8.80 0.57 -12.05
C TYR A 196 -8.32 1.37 -13.26
N SER A 197 -9.22 2.17 -13.83
CA SER A 197 -8.85 3.08 -14.93
C SER A 197 -8.01 4.23 -14.40
N LEU A 198 -7.05 4.67 -15.22
CA LEU A 198 -6.37 5.94 -14.96
C LEU A 198 -7.42 7.07 -14.93
N GLN A 199 -7.47 7.77 -13.80
CA GLN A 199 -8.31 8.96 -13.63
C GLN A 199 -7.44 10.22 -13.68
N ILE A 200 -8.00 11.28 -14.26
CA ILE A 200 -7.33 12.57 -14.34
C ILE A 200 -7.83 13.42 -13.16
N GLU A 201 -7.07 13.40 -12.09
CA GLU A 201 -7.39 14.14 -10.87
C GLU A 201 -6.86 15.57 -10.95
N GLU A 202 -7.67 16.56 -10.55
CA GLU A 202 -7.25 17.94 -10.44
C GLU A 202 -6.03 18.09 -9.51
N GLU A 203 -5.23 19.12 -9.72
CA GLU A 203 -4.00 19.38 -8.96
C GLU A 203 -2.88 18.33 -9.15
N THR A 204 -2.98 17.48 -10.18
CA THR A 204 -1.92 16.54 -10.54
C THR A 204 -1.17 17.00 -11.81
N PRO A 205 0.12 16.64 -11.96
CA PRO A 205 0.85 16.90 -13.20
C PRO A 205 0.16 16.31 -14.44
N LEU A 206 -0.50 15.15 -14.30
CA LEU A 206 -1.28 14.55 -15.39
C LEU A 206 -2.43 15.43 -15.86
N TYR A 207 -3.12 16.10 -14.93
CA TYR A 207 -4.19 17.04 -15.27
C TYR A 207 -3.67 18.23 -16.08
N ASP A 208 -2.52 18.78 -15.68
CA ASP A 208 -1.89 19.87 -16.43
C ASP A 208 -1.46 19.43 -17.83
N MET A 209 -0.92 18.21 -17.97
CA MET A 209 -0.56 17.63 -19.27
C MET A 209 -1.79 17.45 -20.15
N TYR A 210 -2.90 16.97 -19.59
CA TYR A 210 -4.18 16.84 -20.31
C TYR A 210 -4.71 18.20 -20.77
N LYS A 211 -4.74 19.21 -19.90
CA LYS A 211 -5.19 20.57 -20.25
C LYS A 211 -4.34 21.22 -21.36
N ASN A 212 -3.07 20.89 -21.41
CA ASN A 212 -2.13 21.40 -22.41
C ASN A 212 -2.10 20.56 -23.71
N GLY A 213 -2.97 19.55 -23.84
CA GLY A 213 -3.11 18.75 -25.06
C GLY A 213 -1.92 17.81 -25.31
N VAL A 214 -1.27 17.34 -24.26
CA VAL A 214 -0.17 16.36 -24.36
C VAL A 214 -0.71 14.96 -24.63
N PHE A 215 -1.98 14.70 -24.31
CA PHE A 215 -2.71 13.45 -24.54
C PHE A 215 -3.99 13.73 -25.30
#